data_a2a110025d1cf77479a7ffc33ca8e139
#
_entry.id   a2a110025d1cf77479a7ffc33ca8e139
#
_cell.length_a   1.000
_cell.length_b   1.000
_cell.length_c   1.000
_cell.angle_alpha   90.00
_cell.angle_beta   90.00
_cell.angle_gamma   90.00
#
_symmetry.space_group_name_H-M   'P 1'
#
loop_
_entity.id
_entity.type
_entity.pdbx_description
1 polymer ?
#
loop_
_entity_poly.entity_id
_entity_poly.type
_entity_poly.pdbx_seq_one_letter_code
_entity_poly.pdbx_strand_id
1 'polypeptide(L)'
;MLGVSVRDNERIDEYFIRFLAYMQKKHGLRIERELKQDRWLLHRARPGCAIDPGMGRVLFAGETAGFLNPMGEGVSSALESGHQAAMAILGCFDDPQRALSAYETGIKPLQDYMKRQWHLVSGMSEAFREMKR
;
A
#
# COMPACT_ATOMS: atom_id res chain seq x y z
N MET A 1 -16.67 -11.73 -2.30
CA MET A 1 -15.84 -10.85 -3.16
C MET A 1 -14.82 -11.72 -3.88
N LEU A 2 -14.66 -11.53 -5.18
CA LEU A 2 -13.69 -12.23 -6.03
C LEU A 2 -12.85 -11.18 -6.77
N GLY A 3 -11.58 -11.45 -6.96
CA GLY A 3 -10.70 -10.52 -7.67
C GLY A 3 -9.43 -11.18 -8.17
N VAL A 4 -8.75 -10.50 -9.08
CA VAL A 4 -7.43 -10.85 -9.58
C VAL A 4 -6.51 -9.63 -9.48
N SER A 5 -5.25 -9.88 -9.19
CA SER A 5 -4.20 -8.87 -9.24
C SER A 5 -3.20 -9.25 -10.33
N VAL A 6 -2.90 -8.32 -11.22
CA VAL A 6 -2.02 -8.55 -12.37
C VAL A 6 -1.02 -7.40 -12.52
N ARG A 7 0.13 -7.68 -13.11
CA ARG A 7 1.14 -6.66 -13.44
C ARG A 7 0.76 -5.86 -14.70
N ASP A 8 0.12 -6.53 -15.66
CA ASP A 8 -0.28 -5.96 -16.94
C ASP A 8 -1.72 -5.47 -16.85
N ASN A 9 -1.87 -4.17 -16.62
CA ASN A 9 -3.18 -3.54 -16.44
C ASN A 9 -4.02 -3.56 -17.73
N GLU A 10 -3.40 -3.63 -18.91
CA GLU A 10 -4.11 -3.65 -20.19
C GLU A 10 -4.87 -4.96 -20.38
N ARG A 11 -4.42 -6.04 -19.75
CA ARG A 11 -5.01 -7.37 -19.87
C ARG A 11 -5.80 -7.82 -18.64
N ILE A 12 -6.12 -6.93 -17.72
CA ILE A 12 -6.80 -7.30 -16.46
C ILE A 12 -8.14 -8.01 -16.71
N ASP A 13 -8.90 -7.59 -17.73
CA ASP A 13 -10.19 -8.20 -18.06
C ASP A 13 -10.01 -9.63 -18.58
N GLU A 14 -9.02 -9.88 -19.42
CA GLU A 14 -8.70 -11.22 -19.90
C GLU A 14 -8.35 -12.14 -18.74
N TYR A 15 -7.51 -11.70 -17.82
CA TYR A 15 -7.16 -12.47 -16.64
C TYR A 15 -8.35 -12.73 -15.73
N PHE A 16 -9.22 -11.74 -15.56
CA PHE A 16 -10.42 -11.89 -14.75
C PHE A 16 -11.40 -12.91 -15.36
N ILE A 17 -11.65 -12.85 -16.67
CA ILE A 17 -12.49 -13.82 -17.40
C ILE A 17 -11.91 -15.23 -17.25
N ARG A 18 -10.61 -15.41 -17.45
CA ARG A 18 -9.92 -16.70 -17.29
C ARG A 18 -10.04 -17.22 -15.86
N PHE A 19 -9.90 -16.35 -14.88
CA PHE A 19 -10.06 -16.70 -13.46
C PHE A 19 -11.49 -17.17 -13.17
N LEU A 20 -12.51 -16.47 -13.64
CA LEU A 20 -13.91 -16.88 -13.47
C LEU A 20 -14.18 -18.23 -14.12
N ALA A 21 -13.72 -18.44 -15.36
CA ALA A 21 -13.86 -19.73 -16.05
C ALA A 21 -13.19 -20.88 -15.28
N TYR A 22 -12.00 -20.64 -14.74
CA TYR A 22 -11.30 -21.60 -13.89
C TYR A 22 -12.10 -21.93 -12.61
N MET A 23 -12.62 -20.90 -11.92
CA MET A 23 -13.41 -21.07 -10.70
C MET A 23 -14.72 -21.83 -10.97
N GLN A 24 -15.40 -21.54 -12.09
CA GLN A 24 -16.60 -22.29 -12.50
C GLN A 24 -16.26 -23.77 -12.75
N LYS A 25 -15.21 -24.03 -13.56
CA LYS A 25 -14.85 -25.39 -13.95
C LYS A 25 -14.33 -26.24 -12.78
N LYS A 26 -13.48 -25.68 -11.95
CA LYS A 26 -12.76 -26.42 -10.90
C LYS A 26 -13.47 -26.42 -9.55
N HIS A 27 -14.17 -25.35 -9.22
CA HIS A 27 -14.76 -25.16 -7.91
C HIS A 27 -16.28 -25.02 -7.93
N GLY A 28 -16.92 -25.18 -9.12
CA GLY A 28 -18.37 -25.09 -9.25
C GLY A 28 -18.94 -23.70 -8.92
N LEU A 29 -18.12 -22.64 -9.03
CA LEU A 29 -18.55 -21.27 -8.76
C LEU A 29 -19.75 -20.93 -9.66
N ARG A 30 -20.82 -20.44 -9.07
CA ARG A 30 -21.97 -19.83 -9.78
C ARG A 30 -22.13 -18.41 -9.31
N ILE A 31 -22.14 -17.47 -10.25
CA ILE A 31 -22.44 -16.06 -9.98
C ILE A 31 -23.90 -15.86 -10.25
N GLU A 32 -24.67 -15.63 -9.20
CA GLU A 32 -26.12 -15.38 -9.30
C GLU A 32 -26.41 -13.94 -9.72
N ARG A 33 -25.62 -13.00 -9.20
CA ARG A 33 -25.75 -11.58 -9.48
C ARG A 33 -24.43 -10.86 -9.28
N GLU A 34 -24.06 -10.03 -10.26
CA GLU A 34 -23.00 -9.05 -10.09
C GLU A 34 -23.55 -7.82 -9.37
N LEU A 35 -22.96 -7.44 -8.26
CA LEU A 35 -23.37 -6.28 -7.47
C LEU A 35 -22.57 -5.05 -7.84
N LYS A 36 -21.27 -5.23 -8.04
CA LYS A 36 -20.33 -4.15 -8.34
C LYS A 36 -19.04 -4.73 -8.91
N GLN A 37 -18.48 -4.07 -9.91
CA GLN A 37 -17.15 -4.32 -10.43
C GLN A 37 -16.33 -3.04 -10.32
N ASP A 38 -15.19 -3.12 -9.63
CA ASP A 38 -14.25 -2.02 -9.48
C ASP A 38 -12.87 -2.44 -10.00
N ARG A 39 -12.13 -1.47 -10.52
CA ARG A 39 -10.73 -1.61 -10.93
C ARG A 39 -9.89 -0.61 -10.16
N TRP A 40 -8.80 -1.10 -9.60
CA TRP A 40 -7.93 -0.29 -8.77
C TRP A 40 -6.49 -0.49 -9.21
N LEU A 41 -5.74 0.59 -9.28
CA LEU A 41 -4.30 0.57 -9.47
C LEU A 41 -3.66 0.53 -8.09
N LEU A 42 -3.01 -0.58 -7.78
CA LEU A 42 -2.12 -0.64 -6.63
C LEU A 42 -0.81 0.06 -7.01
N HIS A 43 -0.49 1.14 -6.34
CA HIS A 43 0.79 1.78 -6.50
C HIS A 43 1.90 0.82 -6.06
N ARG A 44 2.97 0.76 -6.86
CA ARG A 44 4.16 0.02 -6.43
C ARG A 44 4.76 0.76 -5.24
N ALA A 45 5.22 -0.01 -4.26
CA ALA A 45 6.08 0.56 -3.24
C ALA A 45 7.27 1.25 -3.91
N ARG A 46 7.63 2.42 -3.41
CA ARG A 46 8.79 3.16 -3.92
C ARG A 46 10.06 2.32 -3.69
N PRO A 47 11.03 2.35 -4.63
CA PRO A 47 12.29 1.65 -4.44
C PRO A 47 12.92 1.99 -3.09
N GLY A 48 13.47 0.98 -2.42
CA GLY A 48 14.08 1.15 -1.09
C GLY A 48 13.10 1.44 0.05
N CYS A 49 11.80 1.28 -0.17
CA CYS A 49 10.74 1.63 0.80
C CYS A 49 10.85 3.10 1.24
N ALA A 50 11.12 3.99 0.28
CA ALA A 50 11.18 5.41 0.55
C ALA A 50 9.80 5.90 1.01
N ILE A 51 9.76 6.45 2.20
CA ILE A 51 8.59 7.11 2.76
C ILE A 51 8.76 8.60 2.58
N ASP A 52 7.71 9.25 2.10
CA ASP A 52 7.63 10.69 1.94
C ASP A 52 6.73 11.24 3.05
N PRO A 53 7.28 11.89 4.07
CA PRO A 53 6.50 12.43 5.18
C PRO A 53 5.71 13.70 4.79
N GLY A 54 6.00 14.27 3.62
CA GLY A 54 5.46 15.55 3.19
C GLY A 54 6.47 16.68 3.20
N MET A 55 5.99 17.91 3.08
CA MET A 55 6.83 19.11 3.08
C MET A 55 6.07 20.33 3.60
N GLY A 56 6.79 21.23 4.27
CA GLY A 56 6.24 22.49 4.74
C GLY A 56 5.05 22.27 5.68
N ARG A 57 3.85 22.64 5.23
CA ARG A 57 2.59 22.52 5.98
C ARG A 57 1.76 21.30 5.60
N VAL A 58 2.27 20.44 4.73
CA VAL A 58 1.57 19.25 4.24
C VAL A 58 2.27 18.00 4.74
N LEU A 59 1.55 17.16 5.48
CA LEU A 59 2.01 15.83 5.91
C LEU A 59 1.30 14.78 5.06
N PHE A 60 2.05 13.78 4.59
CA PHE A 60 1.52 12.63 3.88
C PHE A 60 1.43 11.43 4.83
N ALA A 61 0.31 10.71 4.77
CA ALA A 61 0.07 9.52 5.57
C ALA A 61 -0.42 8.35 4.69
N GLY A 62 -0.36 7.14 5.20
CA GLY A 62 -0.82 5.94 4.52
C GLY A 62 -0.12 5.68 3.20
N GLU A 63 -0.85 5.20 2.22
CA GLU A 63 -0.34 4.84 0.90
C GLU A 63 0.26 6.05 0.16
N THR A 64 -0.30 7.23 0.33
CA THR A 64 0.23 8.48 -0.25
C THR A 64 1.65 8.77 0.23
N ALA A 65 1.95 8.48 1.49
CA ALA A 65 3.31 8.57 2.03
C ALA A 65 4.23 7.42 1.58
N GLY A 66 3.68 6.34 1.04
CA GLY A 66 4.40 5.13 0.66
C GLY A 66 4.26 3.97 1.67
N PHE A 67 3.37 4.08 2.64
CA PHE A 67 3.12 3.01 3.61
C PHE A 67 2.21 1.92 3.01
N LEU A 68 2.80 1.08 2.17
CA LEU A 68 2.15 -0.09 1.61
C LEU A 68 3.07 -1.31 1.79
N ASN A 69 2.58 -2.37 2.41
CA ASN A 69 3.37 -3.57 2.57
C ASN A 69 3.41 -4.40 1.28
N PRO A 70 4.33 -5.38 1.18
CA PRO A 70 4.48 -6.19 -0.04
C PRO A 70 3.24 -6.98 -0.45
N MET A 71 2.33 -7.23 0.48
CA MET A 71 1.08 -7.97 0.24
C MET A 71 -0.07 -7.06 -0.20
N GLY A 72 0.19 -5.74 -0.35
CA GLY A 72 -0.82 -4.75 -0.73
C GLY A 72 -1.72 -4.32 0.43
N GLU A 73 -1.34 -4.64 1.67
CA GLU A 73 -2.04 -4.18 2.86
C GLU A 73 -1.45 -2.85 3.31
N GLY A 74 -2.28 -1.86 3.54
CA GLY A 74 -1.87 -0.52 3.97
C GLY A 74 -2.79 0.09 5.02
N VAL A 75 -3.89 -0.58 5.43
CA VAL A 75 -4.89 -0.01 6.33
C VAL A 75 -4.31 0.29 7.70
N SER A 76 -3.63 -0.69 8.31
CA SER A 76 -3.00 -0.53 9.64
C SER A 76 -1.97 0.59 9.61
N SER A 77 -1.16 0.64 8.56
CA SER A 77 -0.13 1.65 8.39
C SER A 77 -0.71 3.04 8.12
N ALA A 78 -1.84 3.11 7.42
CA ALA A 78 -2.54 4.36 7.19
C ALA A 78 -3.12 4.94 8.49
N LEU A 79 -3.71 4.10 9.33
CA LEU A 79 -4.23 4.49 10.64
C LEU A 79 -3.10 4.96 11.57
N GLU A 80 -2.02 4.20 11.66
CA GLU A 80 -0.87 4.54 12.51
C GLU A 80 -0.20 5.85 12.04
N SER A 81 0.15 5.96 10.76
CA SER A 81 0.76 7.18 10.23
C SER A 81 -0.16 8.40 10.31
N GLY A 82 -1.46 8.22 10.11
CA GLY A 82 -2.47 9.27 10.30
C GLY A 82 -2.56 9.73 11.75
N HIS A 83 -2.51 8.80 12.72
CA HIS A 83 -2.44 9.12 14.14
C HIS A 83 -1.19 9.94 14.47
N GLN A 84 -0.01 9.50 14.01
CA GLN A 84 1.25 10.23 14.23
C GLN A 84 1.22 11.64 13.61
N ALA A 85 0.63 11.79 12.41
CA ALA A 85 0.46 13.11 11.79
C ALA A 85 -0.45 14.01 12.63
N ALA A 86 -1.58 13.50 13.12
CA ALA A 86 -2.48 14.24 13.98
C ALA A 86 -1.80 14.70 15.28
N MET A 87 -1.05 13.81 15.94
CA MET A 87 -0.31 14.14 17.17
C MET A 87 0.77 15.20 16.92
N ALA A 88 1.48 15.11 15.81
CA ALA A 88 2.49 16.11 15.44
C ALA A 88 1.86 17.49 15.19
N ILE A 89 0.73 17.55 14.48
CA ILE A 89 0.00 18.80 14.25
C ILE A 89 -0.50 19.39 15.55
N LEU A 90 -1.14 18.59 16.40
CA LEU A 90 -1.67 19.06 17.69
C LEU A 90 -0.57 19.56 18.62
N GLY A 91 0.58 18.92 18.63
CA GLY A 91 1.71 19.31 19.48
C GLY A 91 2.50 20.51 18.97
N CYS A 92 2.37 20.86 17.68
CA CYS A 92 3.18 21.90 17.04
C CYS A 92 2.36 22.74 16.04
N PHE A 93 1.11 23.08 16.39
CA PHE A 93 0.13 23.68 15.47
C PHE A 93 0.64 24.97 14.80
N ASP A 94 1.34 25.83 15.55
CA ASP A 94 1.84 27.11 15.06
C ASP A 94 3.22 27.03 14.40
N ASP A 95 3.86 25.85 14.43
CA ASP A 95 5.19 25.61 13.88
C ASP A 95 5.20 24.41 12.93
N PRO A 96 4.94 24.63 11.62
CA PRO A 96 4.90 23.56 10.63
C PRO A 96 6.20 22.77 10.51
N GLN A 97 7.35 23.42 10.70
CA GLN A 97 8.64 22.77 10.59
C GLN A 97 8.86 21.78 11.74
N ARG A 98 8.46 22.21 12.93
CA ARG A 98 8.49 21.34 14.11
C ARG A 98 7.48 20.22 14.03
N ALA A 99 6.29 20.49 13.48
CA ALA A 99 5.29 19.46 13.22
C ALA A 99 5.80 18.39 12.26
N LEU A 100 6.42 18.78 11.14
CA LEU A 100 7.03 17.84 10.19
C LEU A 100 8.12 16.99 10.86
N SER A 101 9.04 17.60 11.61
CA SER A 101 10.10 16.88 12.31
C SER A 101 9.56 15.93 13.39
N ALA A 102 8.51 16.32 14.09
CA ALA A 102 7.84 15.46 15.07
C ALA A 102 7.16 14.27 14.39
N TYR A 103 6.51 14.52 13.25
CA TYR A 103 5.91 13.46 12.44
C TYR A 103 6.96 12.49 11.90
N GLU A 104 8.05 12.97 11.30
CA GLU A 104 9.17 12.13 10.82
C GLU A 104 9.72 11.23 11.93
N THR A 105 9.85 11.78 13.13
CA THR A 105 10.28 11.01 14.31
C THR A 105 9.24 9.96 14.71
N GLY A 106 7.96 10.34 14.74
CA GLY A 106 6.86 9.46 15.16
C GLY A 106 6.64 8.27 14.22
N ILE A 107 6.85 8.47 12.91
CA ILE A 107 6.68 7.38 11.91
C ILE A 107 7.91 6.47 11.76
N LYS A 108 9.02 6.76 12.42
CA LYS A 108 10.26 5.98 12.30
C LYS A 108 10.08 4.48 12.60
N PRO A 109 9.38 4.07 13.67
CA PRO A 109 9.13 2.66 13.94
C PRO A 109 8.35 1.97 12.81
N LEU A 110 7.37 2.68 12.23
CA LEU A 110 6.58 2.18 11.12
C LEU A 110 7.40 2.05 9.83
N GLN A 111 8.28 3.01 9.54
CA GLN A 111 9.23 2.91 8.43
C GLN A 111 10.14 1.69 8.57
N ASP A 112 10.67 1.44 9.77
CA ASP A 112 11.55 0.30 10.02
C ASP A 112 10.80 -1.03 9.93
N TYR A 113 9.52 -1.06 10.35
CA TYR A 113 8.64 -2.21 10.12
C TYR A 113 8.46 -2.47 8.62
N MET A 114 8.12 -1.46 7.81
CA MET A 114 7.94 -1.60 6.36
C MET A 114 9.21 -2.10 5.67
N LYS A 115 10.37 -1.56 6.01
CA LYS A 115 11.66 -2.01 5.47
C LYS A 115 11.91 -3.49 5.75
N ARG A 116 11.60 -3.96 6.97
CA ARG A 116 11.71 -5.38 7.32
C ARG A 116 10.78 -6.25 6.48
N GLN A 117 9.52 -5.84 6.31
CA GLN A 117 8.54 -6.58 5.48
C GLN A 117 9.00 -6.72 4.04
N TRP A 118 9.46 -5.62 3.42
CA TRP A 118 10.00 -5.64 2.07
C TRP A 118 11.28 -6.47 1.96
N HIS A 119 12.13 -6.45 2.97
CA HIS A 119 13.34 -7.27 3.00
C HIS A 119 13.01 -8.76 3.04
N LEU A 120 12.05 -9.18 3.85
CA LEU A 120 11.61 -10.58 3.94
C LEU A 120 11.13 -11.12 2.59
N VAL A 121 10.22 -10.41 1.93
CA VAL A 121 9.68 -10.88 0.65
C VAL A 121 10.66 -10.75 -0.52
N SER A 122 11.63 -9.85 -0.46
CA SER A 122 12.67 -9.73 -1.50
C SER A 122 13.54 -10.98 -1.61
N GLY A 123 13.59 -11.81 -0.59
CA GLY A 123 14.22 -13.13 -0.61
C GLY A 123 13.35 -14.23 -1.24
N MET A 124 12.06 -14.00 -1.40
CA MET A 124 11.10 -15.03 -1.83
C MET A 124 10.91 -15.12 -3.34
N SER A 125 11.11 -14.04 -4.10
CA SER A 125 11.02 -14.07 -5.57
C SER A 125 11.84 -12.96 -6.22
N GLU A 126 12.26 -13.20 -7.47
CA GLU A 126 12.95 -12.17 -8.29
C GLU A 126 12.10 -10.93 -8.50
N ALA A 127 10.79 -11.10 -8.62
CA ALA A 127 9.86 -10.01 -8.80
C ALA A 127 9.91 -8.97 -7.66
N PHE A 128 10.16 -9.42 -6.43
CA PHE A 128 10.32 -8.52 -5.28
C PHE A 128 11.74 -7.98 -5.16
N ARG A 129 12.76 -8.66 -5.71
CA ARG A 129 14.14 -8.15 -5.76
C ARG A 129 14.27 -6.91 -6.63
N GLU A 130 13.58 -6.88 -7.77
CA GLU A 130 13.58 -5.73 -8.68
C GLU A 130 12.96 -4.47 -8.06
N MET A 131 12.04 -4.62 -7.10
CA MET A 131 11.46 -3.49 -6.37
C MET A 131 12.41 -2.86 -5.34
N LYS A 132 13.53 -3.53 -5.06
CA LYS A 132 14.52 -3.08 -4.09
C LYS A 132 15.58 -2.15 -4.70
N ARG A 133 15.68 -2.08 -6.03
CA ARG A 133 16.58 -1.22 -6.79
C ARG A 133 15.88 0.08 -7.16
#